data_853ea25f6d2c8b069647621553a13cca
#
_entry.id   853ea25f6d2c8b069647621553a13cca
#
_cell.length_a   1.000
_cell.length_b   1.000
_cell.length_c   1.000
_cell.angle_alpha   90.00
_cell.angle_beta   90.00
_cell.angle_gamma   90.00
#
_symmetry.space_group_name_H-M   'P 1'
#
loop_
_entity.id
_entity.type
_entity.pdbx_description
1 polymer ?
#
loop_
_entity_poly.entity_id
_entity_poly.type
_entity_poly.pdbx_seq_one_letter_code
_entity_poly.pdbx_strand_id
1 'polypeptide(L)'
;MNLLPSSDKQYKDYKNLDNDPRGPWKVGNLTVGPAVEKQIYEIVGPTGKSFFPPSGYCWRFSKERFEELRKDNRIWFGKDGNNSPVPKLFLTEVQDGVTPMTIWTYDEVGHGQEATREFRNLMEKSVFTNPKPLRYMNRMLQIGCNKDSIILDFFSGSSTTAHAVMQLNAEDGGNRKFIMVQLPEETPEDSEARKAGYNTIPEVAKERIRRAGKKIKEESPLTTQNLDTGFRVFRLDESNYLEVKKSPKEYDQDMLGLFVDNIKADRTDLALLFGSM
;
A
#
# COMPACT_ATOMS: atom_id res chain seq x y z
N MET A 1 0.58 -8.54 -4.95
CA MET A 1 1.31 -7.59 -4.06
C MET A 1 1.96 -6.54 -4.94
N ASN A 2 1.65 -5.28 -4.73
CA ASN A 2 2.18 -4.18 -5.53
C ASN A 2 3.62 -3.84 -5.08
N LEU A 3 4.40 -3.29 -6.02
CA LEU A 3 5.68 -2.69 -5.70
C LEU A 3 5.45 -1.31 -5.04
N LEU A 4 6.37 -0.93 -4.17
CA LEU A 4 6.39 0.42 -3.61
C LEU A 4 7.02 1.40 -4.61
N PRO A 5 6.61 2.68 -4.61
CA PRO A 5 7.26 3.69 -5.43
C PRO A 5 8.77 3.73 -5.17
N SER A 6 9.55 3.88 -6.23
CA SER A 6 10.99 4.06 -6.11
C SER A 6 11.31 5.42 -5.47
N SER A 7 12.35 5.46 -4.65
CA SER A 7 12.83 6.70 -4.03
C SER A 7 14.06 7.23 -4.76
N ASP A 8 14.33 8.54 -4.67
CA ASP A 8 15.51 9.19 -5.23
C ASP A 8 16.83 8.53 -4.78
N LYS A 9 16.83 7.94 -3.58
CA LYS A 9 17.99 7.23 -3.02
C LYS A 9 18.40 6.03 -3.89
N GLN A 10 17.44 5.37 -4.56
CA GLN A 10 17.70 4.20 -5.40
C GLN A 10 18.25 4.56 -6.78
N TYR A 11 17.93 5.76 -7.26
CA TYR A 11 18.43 6.26 -8.54
C TYR A 11 19.83 6.90 -8.45
N LYS A 12 20.29 7.20 -7.24
CA LYS A 12 21.56 7.90 -6.99
C LYS A 12 22.79 7.17 -7.56
N ASP A 13 22.76 5.85 -7.62
CA ASP A 13 23.86 5.02 -8.10
C ASP A 13 23.89 4.87 -9.63
N TYR A 14 22.82 5.30 -10.31
CA TYR A 14 22.75 5.23 -11.76
C TYR A 14 23.42 6.47 -12.37
N LYS A 15 24.44 6.23 -13.18
CA LYS A 15 25.22 7.28 -13.87
C LYS A 15 25.54 6.84 -15.29
N ASN A 16 25.58 7.75 -16.23
CA ASN A 16 26.02 7.45 -17.59
C ASN A 16 27.50 7.82 -17.74
N LEU A 17 28.37 6.87 -17.36
CA LEU A 17 29.82 7.09 -17.28
C LEU A 17 30.54 7.05 -18.65
N ASP A 18 29.92 6.46 -19.65
CA ASP A 18 30.45 6.23 -20.99
C ASP A 18 29.54 6.75 -22.11
N ASN A 19 28.56 7.61 -21.76
CA ASN A 19 27.59 8.17 -22.70
C ASN A 19 26.85 7.10 -23.52
N ASP A 20 26.49 5.96 -22.88
CA ASP A 20 25.70 4.92 -23.50
C ASP A 20 24.32 5.46 -23.91
N PRO A 21 23.85 5.23 -25.15
CA PRO A 21 22.59 5.76 -25.65
C PRO A 21 21.35 5.24 -24.90
N ARG A 22 21.46 4.13 -24.19
CA ARG A 22 20.41 3.58 -23.32
C ARG A 22 20.19 4.36 -22.01
N GLY A 23 21.09 5.32 -21.71
CA GLY A 23 21.00 6.20 -20.56
C GLY A 23 21.78 5.74 -19.32
N PRO A 24 21.41 6.21 -18.11
CA PRO A 24 22.13 5.90 -16.89
C PRO A 24 22.08 4.40 -16.55
N TRP A 25 23.18 3.91 -15.99
CA TRP A 25 23.36 2.54 -15.55
C TRP A 25 24.13 2.46 -14.24
N LYS A 26 24.02 1.35 -13.54
CA LYS A 26 24.86 1.03 -12.38
C LYS A 26 25.60 -0.28 -12.57
N VAL A 27 26.64 -0.47 -11.77
CA VAL A 27 27.47 -1.67 -11.77
C VAL A 27 26.66 -2.86 -11.25
N GLY A 28 26.63 -3.93 -12.05
CA GLY A 28 26.11 -5.22 -11.63
C GLY A 28 27.21 -6.14 -11.13
N ASN A 29 26.83 -7.26 -10.49
CA ASN A 29 27.78 -8.28 -10.05
C ASN A 29 27.95 -9.35 -11.15
N LEU A 30 29.20 -9.53 -11.62
CA LEU A 30 29.57 -10.52 -12.62
C LEU A 30 29.94 -11.87 -12.00
N THR A 31 30.28 -11.94 -10.70
CA THR A 31 30.70 -13.16 -10.02
C THR A 31 29.59 -13.72 -9.15
N VAL A 32 29.49 -15.06 -9.08
CA VAL A 32 28.54 -15.80 -8.23
C VAL A 32 29.25 -17.00 -7.59
N GLY A 33 28.79 -17.41 -6.43
CA GLY A 33 29.21 -18.62 -5.75
C GLY A 33 28.01 -19.54 -5.46
N PRO A 34 28.19 -20.83 -5.25
CA PRO A 34 29.47 -21.58 -5.36
C PRO A 34 29.96 -21.71 -6.79
N ALA A 35 31.27 -21.97 -6.96
CA ALA A 35 31.93 -22.09 -8.26
C ALA A 35 31.36 -23.26 -9.10
N VAL A 36 31.09 -23.00 -10.38
CA VAL A 36 30.73 -23.99 -11.38
C VAL A 36 31.83 -24.01 -12.43
N GLU A 37 32.47 -25.16 -12.67
CA GLU A 37 33.64 -25.31 -13.52
C GLU A 37 33.46 -24.73 -14.93
N LYS A 38 32.30 -24.97 -15.56
CA LYS A 38 31.98 -24.47 -16.90
C LYS A 38 31.91 -22.92 -17.01
N GLN A 39 31.81 -22.23 -15.87
CA GLN A 39 31.75 -20.78 -15.75
C GLN A 39 33.06 -20.16 -15.23
N ILE A 40 34.13 -20.96 -15.15
CA ILE A 40 35.49 -20.50 -14.84
C ILE A 40 36.26 -20.44 -16.15
N TYR A 41 36.38 -19.26 -16.72
CA TYR A 41 37.11 -19.03 -17.97
C TYR A 41 37.83 -17.69 -17.92
N GLU A 42 38.85 -17.54 -18.77
CA GLU A 42 39.59 -16.31 -18.92
C GLU A 42 38.77 -15.27 -19.67
N ILE A 43 38.73 -14.03 -19.16
CA ILE A 43 38.20 -12.84 -19.86
C ILE A 43 39.38 -11.92 -20.16
N VAL A 44 39.63 -11.66 -21.45
CA VAL A 44 40.65 -10.70 -21.88
C VAL A 44 39.98 -9.33 -22.06
N GLY A 45 40.44 -8.34 -21.30
CA GLY A 45 39.97 -6.94 -21.37
C GLY A 45 40.46 -6.20 -22.62
N PRO A 46 39.95 -4.97 -22.85
CA PRO A 46 40.30 -4.16 -24.02
C PRO A 46 41.81 -3.85 -24.15
N THR A 47 42.52 -3.82 -23.03
CA THR A 47 43.97 -3.54 -22.97
C THR A 47 44.83 -4.80 -23.01
N GLY A 48 44.23 -5.98 -23.24
CA GLY A 48 44.95 -7.26 -23.22
C GLY A 48 45.14 -7.88 -21.82
N LYS A 49 44.63 -7.23 -20.76
CA LYS A 49 44.72 -7.75 -19.40
C LYS A 49 43.71 -8.89 -19.21
N SER A 50 44.18 -9.99 -18.63
CA SER A 50 43.38 -11.17 -18.32
C SER A 50 42.75 -11.10 -16.93
N PHE A 51 41.50 -11.57 -16.83
CA PHE A 51 40.75 -11.65 -15.59
C PHE A 51 40.18 -13.06 -15.40
N PHE A 52 40.21 -13.52 -14.16
CA PHE A 52 39.59 -14.77 -13.71
C PHE A 52 38.69 -14.50 -12.53
N PRO A 53 37.65 -15.32 -12.26
CA PRO A 53 36.85 -15.18 -11.08
C PRO A 53 37.69 -15.49 -9.82
N PRO A 54 37.36 -14.85 -8.67
CA PRO A 54 38.03 -15.18 -7.40
C PRO A 54 37.87 -16.67 -7.02
N SER A 55 38.80 -17.18 -6.21
CA SER A 55 38.73 -18.55 -5.69
C SER A 55 37.38 -18.81 -5.01
N GLY A 56 36.74 -19.92 -5.31
CA GLY A 56 35.41 -20.29 -4.80
C GLY A 56 34.22 -19.66 -5.54
N TYR A 57 34.48 -18.81 -6.56
CA TYR A 57 33.46 -18.17 -7.38
C TYR A 57 33.61 -18.54 -8.86
N CYS A 58 32.59 -18.28 -9.64
CA CYS A 58 32.59 -18.36 -11.09
C CYS A 58 31.92 -17.12 -11.70
N TRP A 59 32.05 -16.94 -13.02
CA TRP A 59 31.32 -15.91 -13.70
C TRP A 59 29.82 -16.21 -13.72
N ARG A 60 28.98 -15.19 -13.65
CA ARG A 60 27.52 -15.31 -13.69
C ARG A 60 26.98 -15.83 -15.01
N PHE A 61 27.67 -15.57 -16.10
CA PHE A 61 27.27 -15.91 -17.45
C PHE A 61 28.18 -16.97 -18.06
N SER A 62 27.67 -17.78 -18.98
CA SER A 62 28.51 -18.61 -19.85
C SER A 62 29.41 -17.73 -20.72
N LYS A 63 30.47 -18.31 -21.28
CA LYS A 63 31.39 -17.57 -22.16
C LYS A 63 30.68 -16.98 -23.36
N GLU A 64 29.78 -17.74 -23.97
CA GLU A 64 28.99 -17.28 -25.13
C GLU A 64 28.11 -16.09 -24.75
N ARG A 65 27.39 -16.17 -23.64
CA ARG A 65 26.52 -15.09 -23.17
C ARG A 65 27.32 -13.85 -22.76
N PHE A 66 28.50 -14.04 -22.18
CA PHE A 66 29.39 -12.91 -21.85
C PHE A 66 29.83 -12.16 -23.12
N GLU A 67 30.22 -12.88 -24.20
CA GLU A 67 30.63 -12.26 -25.45
C GLU A 67 29.46 -11.54 -26.16
N GLU A 68 28.24 -12.06 -26.06
CA GLU A 68 27.05 -11.34 -26.54
C GLU A 68 26.86 -10.01 -25.79
N LEU A 69 26.93 -10.03 -24.46
CA LEU A 69 26.81 -8.84 -23.62
C LEU A 69 27.94 -7.83 -23.91
N ARG A 70 29.16 -8.33 -24.17
CA ARG A 70 30.31 -7.52 -24.55
C ARG A 70 30.09 -6.82 -25.89
N LYS A 71 29.65 -7.56 -26.90
CA LYS A 71 29.31 -7.01 -28.25
C LYS A 71 28.21 -5.94 -28.18
N ASP A 72 27.26 -6.11 -27.26
CA ASP A 72 26.17 -5.16 -26.99
C ASP A 72 26.58 -4.01 -26.05
N ASN A 73 27.87 -3.80 -25.81
CA ASN A 73 28.40 -2.78 -24.89
C ASN A 73 27.82 -2.82 -23.47
N ARG A 74 27.46 -4.02 -22.99
CA ARG A 74 26.90 -4.21 -21.64
C ARG A 74 27.93 -4.58 -20.59
N ILE A 75 29.21 -4.70 -20.96
CA ILE A 75 30.31 -4.99 -20.05
C ILE A 75 31.22 -3.78 -19.96
N TRP A 76 31.49 -3.34 -18.74
CA TRP A 76 32.34 -2.20 -18.44
C TRP A 76 33.64 -2.63 -17.80
N PHE A 77 34.78 -2.16 -18.30
CA PHE A 77 36.12 -2.43 -17.82
C PHE A 77 36.78 -1.22 -17.13
N GLY A 78 35.99 -0.24 -16.70
CA GLY A 78 36.52 1.04 -16.20
C GLY A 78 36.82 2.02 -17.35
N LYS A 79 37.07 3.27 -17.01
CA LYS A 79 37.37 4.33 -17.99
C LYS A 79 38.58 3.99 -18.89
N ASP A 80 39.60 3.38 -18.27
CA ASP A 80 40.87 3.03 -18.94
C ASP A 80 40.92 1.60 -19.47
N GLY A 81 39.82 0.85 -19.36
CA GLY A 81 39.72 -0.53 -19.82
C GLY A 81 40.52 -1.57 -19.02
N ASN A 82 41.04 -1.18 -17.84
CA ASN A 82 41.95 -2.00 -17.02
C ASN A 82 41.29 -2.65 -15.78
N ASN A 83 40.05 -2.30 -15.50
CA ASN A 83 39.35 -2.82 -14.31
C ASN A 83 38.71 -4.17 -14.58
N SER A 84 38.46 -4.93 -13.52
CA SER A 84 37.68 -6.18 -13.59
C SER A 84 36.35 -5.92 -14.30
N PRO A 85 35.91 -6.82 -15.23
CA PRO A 85 34.67 -6.65 -15.96
C PRO A 85 33.47 -6.64 -15.03
N VAL A 86 32.54 -5.74 -15.30
CA VAL A 86 31.25 -5.65 -14.60
C VAL A 86 30.11 -5.43 -15.59
N PRO A 87 28.95 -6.03 -15.41
CA PRO A 87 27.80 -5.77 -16.26
C PRO A 87 27.17 -4.42 -15.94
N LYS A 88 26.69 -3.73 -16.97
CA LYS A 88 25.88 -2.52 -16.85
C LYS A 88 24.43 -2.90 -16.64
N LEU A 89 23.82 -2.39 -15.58
CA LEU A 89 22.39 -2.52 -15.30
C LEU A 89 21.72 -1.18 -15.60
N PHE A 90 21.03 -1.08 -16.74
CA PHE A 90 20.43 0.16 -17.19
C PHE A 90 19.17 0.52 -16.39
N LEU A 91 19.01 1.81 -16.07
CA LEU A 91 17.84 2.31 -15.37
C LEU A 91 16.55 2.08 -16.18
N THR A 92 16.61 2.18 -17.49
CA THR A 92 15.48 1.94 -18.40
C THR A 92 14.98 0.49 -18.44
N GLU A 93 15.77 -0.44 -17.95
CA GLU A 93 15.44 -1.89 -17.90
C GLU A 93 15.02 -2.36 -16.50
N VAL A 94 15.09 -1.47 -15.52
CA VAL A 94 14.70 -1.81 -14.15
C VAL A 94 13.19 -1.72 -14.02
N GLN A 95 12.60 -2.73 -13.41
CA GLN A 95 11.18 -2.71 -13.07
C GLN A 95 10.87 -1.47 -12.23
N ASP A 96 9.83 -0.75 -12.61
CA ASP A 96 9.39 0.42 -11.86
C ASP A 96 8.82 -0.01 -10.51
N GLY A 97 9.45 0.49 -9.44
CA GLY A 97 9.09 0.16 -8.06
C GLY A 97 10.03 -0.82 -7.34
N VAL A 98 9.84 -0.90 -6.05
CA VAL A 98 10.67 -1.69 -5.12
C VAL A 98 9.84 -2.76 -4.44
N THR A 99 10.39 -3.97 -4.38
CA THR A 99 9.78 -5.05 -3.60
C THR A 99 9.72 -4.64 -2.11
N PRO A 100 8.53 -4.67 -1.48
CA PRO A 100 8.40 -4.36 -0.07
C PRO A 100 9.24 -5.28 0.80
N MET A 101 9.92 -4.74 1.78
CA MET A 101 10.56 -5.51 2.84
C MET A 101 9.52 -6.19 3.72
N THR A 102 9.84 -7.34 4.30
CA THR A 102 8.97 -8.05 5.25
C THR A 102 8.98 -7.43 6.65
N ILE A 103 10.01 -6.66 6.97
CA ILE A 103 10.12 -5.90 8.22
C ILE A 103 10.02 -4.42 7.88
N TRP A 104 9.10 -3.72 8.56
CA TRP A 104 8.92 -2.27 8.43
C TRP A 104 9.36 -1.59 9.71
N THR A 105 10.33 -0.70 9.59
CA THR A 105 10.86 0.04 10.73
C THR A 105 9.96 1.24 11.06
N TYR A 106 10.03 1.72 12.30
CA TYR A 106 9.26 2.90 12.71
C TYR A 106 9.65 4.17 11.91
N ASP A 107 10.87 4.25 11.44
CA ASP A 107 11.33 5.35 10.58
C ASP A 107 10.59 5.37 9.24
N GLU A 108 10.20 4.20 8.73
CA GLU A 108 9.50 4.06 7.45
C GLU A 108 7.98 4.26 7.59
N VAL A 109 7.38 3.68 8.63
CA VAL A 109 5.92 3.61 8.75
C VAL A 109 5.33 4.39 9.92
N GLY A 110 6.17 5.05 10.72
CA GLY A 110 5.74 5.81 11.89
C GLY A 110 5.53 4.94 13.14
N HIS A 111 5.24 5.59 14.24
CA HIS A 111 4.99 4.98 15.54
C HIS A 111 3.83 5.67 16.28
N GLY A 112 3.41 5.12 17.44
CA GLY A 112 2.24 5.60 18.17
C GLY A 112 2.30 7.07 18.58
N GLN A 113 3.47 7.58 19.00
CA GLN A 113 3.61 8.99 19.38
C GLN A 113 3.43 9.94 18.19
N GLU A 114 3.97 9.56 17.02
CA GLU A 114 3.75 10.30 15.76
C GLU A 114 2.27 10.32 15.42
N ALA A 115 1.63 9.16 15.45
CA ALA A 115 0.19 9.03 15.17
C ALA A 115 -0.68 9.89 16.11
N THR A 116 -0.35 9.91 17.39
CA THR A 116 -1.06 10.74 18.39
C THR A 116 -0.88 12.23 18.10
N ARG A 117 0.32 12.64 17.70
CA ARG A 117 0.60 14.04 17.32
C ARG A 117 -0.12 14.44 16.04
N GLU A 118 -0.07 13.59 15.01
CA GLU A 118 -0.79 13.80 13.74
C GLU A 118 -2.29 13.94 13.97
N PHE A 119 -2.85 13.01 14.76
CA PHE A 119 -4.26 13.02 15.09
C PHE A 119 -4.67 14.27 15.88
N ARG A 120 -3.89 14.63 16.92
CA ARG A 120 -4.13 15.85 17.69
C ARG A 120 -4.04 17.11 16.86
N ASN A 121 -3.10 17.19 15.93
CA ASN A 121 -2.98 18.34 15.02
C ASN A 121 -4.20 18.45 14.08
N LEU A 122 -4.74 17.32 13.63
CA LEU A 122 -5.93 17.30 12.78
C LEU A 122 -7.20 17.64 13.56
N MET A 123 -7.35 17.08 14.77
CA MET A 123 -8.56 17.23 15.60
C MET A 123 -8.51 18.45 16.55
N GLU A 124 -7.33 19.10 16.68
CA GLU A 124 -7.03 20.20 17.62
C GLU A 124 -7.13 19.80 19.10
N LYS A 125 -7.52 18.57 19.37
CA LYS A 125 -7.70 18.01 20.71
C LYS A 125 -7.27 16.54 20.72
N SER A 126 -6.93 16.02 21.90
CA SER A 126 -6.61 14.62 22.10
C SER A 126 -7.86 13.79 22.40
N VAL A 127 -8.73 13.63 21.40
CA VAL A 127 -10.06 13.00 21.54
C VAL A 127 -10.07 11.50 21.26
N PHE A 128 -8.93 10.89 21.00
CA PHE A 128 -8.81 9.45 20.75
C PHE A 128 -7.46 8.93 21.24
N THR A 129 -7.46 7.79 21.89
CA THR A 129 -6.25 7.11 22.36
C THR A 129 -5.73 6.14 21.31
N ASN A 130 -4.42 6.10 21.12
CA ASN A 130 -3.73 5.14 20.25
C ASN A 130 -4.20 5.09 18.79
N PRO A 131 -4.31 6.22 18.07
CA PRO A 131 -4.55 6.20 16.64
C PRO A 131 -3.41 5.48 15.92
N LYS A 132 -3.68 4.88 14.76
CA LYS A 132 -2.64 4.28 13.94
C LYS A 132 -1.90 5.36 13.13
N PRO A 133 -0.59 5.20 12.85
CA PRO A 133 0.15 6.14 12.00
C PRO A 133 -0.41 6.16 10.58
N LEU A 134 -0.53 7.34 9.99
CA LEU A 134 -1.03 7.49 8.62
C LEU A 134 -0.08 6.81 7.62
N ARG A 135 1.24 6.95 7.81
CA ARG A 135 2.26 6.31 6.96
C ARG A 135 2.16 4.78 6.97
N TYR A 136 1.81 4.18 8.11
CA TYR A 136 1.58 2.73 8.21
C TYR A 136 0.39 2.29 7.36
N MET A 137 -0.73 2.99 7.46
CA MET A 137 -1.91 2.69 6.66
C MET A 137 -1.65 2.91 5.17
N ASN A 138 -0.97 3.99 4.79
CA ASN A 138 -0.58 4.24 3.41
C ASN A 138 0.30 3.11 2.84
N ARG A 139 1.27 2.62 3.61
CA ARG A 139 2.11 1.48 3.20
C ARG A 139 1.29 0.23 2.94
N MET A 140 0.33 -0.09 3.83
CA MET A 140 -0.58 -1.23 3.65
C MET A 140 -1.41 -1.10 2.37
N LEU A 141 -1.98 0.08 2.11
CA LEU A 141 -2.78 0.36 0.93
C LEU A 141 -1.95 0.29 -0.36
N GLN A 142 -0.76 0.87 -0.39
CA GLN A 142 0.15 0.81 -1.54
C GLN A 142 0.49 -0.62 -1.93
N ILE A 143 0.72 -1.49 -0.97
CA ILE A 143 1.08 -2.89 -1.20
C ILE A 143 -0.14 -3.75 -1.57
N GLY A 144 -1.27 -3.51 -0.92
CA GLY A 144 -2.44 -4.40 -0.98
C GLY A 144 -3.55 -3.97 -1.94
N CYS A 145 -3.56 -2.72 -2.41
CA CYS A 145 -4.70 -2.16 -3.14
C CYS A 145 -4.31 -1.57 -4.49
N ASN A 146 -5.15 -1.75 -5.48
CA ASN A 146 -5.09 -1.03 -6.75
C ASN A 146 -5.79 0.34 -6.63
N LYS A 147 -5.72 1.15 -7.69
CA LYS A 147 -6.27 2.52 -7.72
C LYS A 147 -7.80 2.62 -7.64
N ASP A 148 -8.51 1.53 -7.87
CA ASP A 148 -9.97 1.42 -7.90
C ASP A 148 -10.53 0.45 -6.85
N SER A 149 -9.69 -0.02 -5.91
CA SER A 149 -10.09 -0.99 -4.89
C SER A 149 -11.10 -0.44 -3.90
N ILE A 150 -11.91 -1.33 -3.35
CA ILE A 150 -12.77 -1.05 -2.18
C ILE A 150 -12.06 -1.59 -0.94
N ILE A 151 -11.83 -0.72 0.04
CA ILE A 151 -11.14 -1.03 1.29
C ILE A 151 -12.17 -1.16 2.41
N LEU A 152 -12.23 -2.34 3.03
CA LEU A 152 -13.09 -2.61 4.18
C LEU A 152 -12.23 -2.64 5.46
N ASP A 153 -12.61 -1.82 6.44
CA ASP A 153 -12.06 -1.82 7.79
C ASP A 153 -13.20 -1.95 8.80
N PHE A 154 -13.34 -3.13 9.38
CA PHE A 154 -14.45 -3.43 10.27
C PHE A 154 -14.12 -3.26 11.78
N PHE A 155 -12.95 -2.68 12.08
CA PHE A 155 -12.56 -2.16 13.39
C PHE A 155 -11.92 -0.78 13.25
N SER A 156 -12.62 0.13 12.58
CA SER A 156 -12.04 1.37 12.05
C SER A 156 -11.54 2.37 13.11
N GLY A 157 -11.96 2.22 14.36
CA GLY A 157 -11.57 3.10 15.45
C GLY A 157 -11.76 4.57 15.10
N SER A 158 -10.67 5.32 15.03
CA SER A 158 -10.70 6.73 14.59
C SER A 158 -10.66 6.91 13.08
N SER A 159 -10.87 5.88 12.27
CA SER A 159 -10.87 5.90 10.79
C SER A 159 -9.59 6.43 10.15
N THR A 160 -8.43 5.96 10.62
CA THR A 160 -7.14 6.26 9.97
C THR A 160 -7.11 5.71 8.55
N THR A 161 -7.72 4.56 8.32
CA THR A 161 -7.82 3.91 7.00
C THR A 161 -8.53 4.82 5.98
N ALA A 162 -9.66 5.42 6.34
CA ALA A 162 -10.37 6.35 5.45
C ALA A 162 -9.52 7.58 5.11
N HIS A 163 -8.82 8.14 6.10
CA HIS A 163 -7.87 9.24 5.88
C HIS A 163 -6.77 8.84 4.89
N ALA A 164 -6.17 7.65 5.10
CA ALA A 164 -5.12 7.14 4.21
C ALA A 164 -5.62 6.90 2.77
N VAL A 165 -6.85 6.39 2.60
CA VAL A 165 -7.45 6.20 1.27
C VAL A 165 -7.61 7.53 0.54
N MET A 166 -8.16 8.56 1.18
CA MET A 166 -8.30 9.89 0.58
C MET A 166 -6.94 10.51 0.25
N GLN A 167 -5.97 10.39 1.15
CA GLN A 167 -4.61 10.87 0.94
C GLN A 167 -3.97 10.20 -0.28
N LEU A 168 -4.04 8.88 -0.37
CA LEU A 168 -3.44 8.12 -1.47
C LEU A 168 -4.13 8.42 -2.81
N ASN A 169 -5.47 8.61 -2.82
CA ASN A 169 -6.19 9.04 -4.01
C ASN A 169 -5.75 10.44 -4.49
N ALA A 170 -5.47 11.36 -3.55
CA ALA A 170 -4.94 12.69 -3.88
C ALA A 170 -3.52 12.62 -4.48
N GLU A 171 -2.68 11.70 -3.98
CA GLU A 171 -1.29 11.54 -4.40
C GLU A 171 -1.15 10.90 -5.78
N ASP A 172 -1.94 9.85 -6.07
CA ASP A 172 -1.77 9.02 -7.27
C ASP A 172 -2.92 9.10 -8.28
N GLY A 173 -3.92 9.96 -8.02
CA GLY A 173 -5.12 10.10 -8.86
C GLY A 173 -6.02 8.86 -8.86
N GLY A 174 -5.96 8.05 -7.81
CA GLY A 174 -6.80 6.86 -7.65
C GLY A 174 -8.25 7.19 -7.30
N ASN A 175 -9.12 6.21 -7.43
CA ASN A 175 -10.54 6.27 -7.08
C ASN A 175 -10.92 5.15 -6.12
N ARG A 176 -10.04 4.89 -5.13
CA ARG A 176 -10.31 3.91 -4.08
C ARG A 176 -11.48 4.36 -3.24
N LYS A 177 -12.29 3.41 -2.82
CA LYS A 177 -13.43 3.62 -1.93
C LYS A 177 -13.14 2.96 -0.59
N PHE A 178 -13.82 3.41 0.46
CA PHE A 178 -13.70 2.82 1.79
C PHE A 178 -15.06 2.50 2.40
N ILE A 179 -15.09 1.42 3.16
CA ILE A 179 -16.20 1.01 4.02
C ILE A 179 -15.63 0.87 5.43
N MET A 180 -16.07 1.74 6.33
CA MET A 180 -15.61 1.78 7.72
C MET A 180 -16.72 1.28 8.64
N VAL A 181 -16.44 0.24 9.43
CA VAL A 181 -17.38 -0.29 10.42
C VAL A 181 -16.82 -0.07 11.82
N GLN A 182 -17.62 0.49 12.70
CA GLN A 182 -17.26 0.73 14.09
C GLN A 182 -18.48 0.54 14.98
N LEU A 183 -18.30 -0.17 16.08
CA LEU A 183 -19.32 -0.27 17.13
C LEU A 183 -19.57 1.11 17.75
N PRO A 184 -20.81 1.41 18.15
CA PRO A 184 -21.18 2.69 18.78
C PRO A 184 -20.74 2.75 20.25
N GLU A 185 -19.48 2.41 20.51
CA GLU A 185 -18.88 2.48 21.85
C GLU A 185 -18.93 3.92 22.37
N GLU A 186 -19.43 4.06 23.59
CA GLU A 186 -19.48 5.36 24.26
C GLU A 186 -18.09 5.82 24.67
N THR A 187 -17.86 7.11 24.54
CA THR A 187 -16.65 7.75 25.07
C THR A 187 -16.80 7.94 26.58
N PRO A 188 -15.74 7.71 27.39
CA PRO A 188 -15.81 7.92 28.84
C PRO A 188 -16.28 9.34 29.18
N GLU A 189 -17.08 9.50 30.21
CA GLU A 189 -17.71 10.79 30.58
C GLU A 189 -16.70 11.90 30.91
N ASP A 190 -15.56 11.51 31.47
CA ASP A 190 -14.45 12.42 31.81
C ASP A 190 -13.45 12.64 30.67
N SER A 191 -13.63 11.96 29.53
CA SER A 191 -12.71 12.03 28.39
C SER A 191 -12.76 13.38 27.66
N GLU A 192 -11.65 13.73 27.04
CA GLU A 192 -11.59 14.90 26.14
C GLU A 192 -12.53 14.78 24.92
N ALA A 193 -12.82 13.54 24.49
CA ALA A 193 -13.80 13.27 23.47
C ALA A 193 -15.20 13.70 23.89
N ARG A 194 -15.64 13.28 25.09
CA ARG A 194 -16.96 13.64 25.63
C ARG A 194 -17.08 15.15 25.84
N LYS A 195 -16.06 15.79 26.41
CA LYS A 195 -15.99 17.25 26.58
C LYS A 195 -16.02 18.02 25.26
N ALA A 196 -15.55 17.41 24.19
CA ALA A 196 -15.59 17.96 22.83
C ALA A 196 -16.92 17.69 22.09
N GLY A 197 -17.87 17.01 22.73
CA GLY A 197 -19.19 16.71 22.18
C GLY A 197 -19.26 15.41 21.35
N TYR A 198 -18.24 14.56 21.42
CA TYR A 198 -18.26 13.25 20.78
C TYR A 198 -18.70 12.20 21.78
N ASN A 199 -19.93 11.75 21.70
CA ASN A 199 -20.49 10.78 22.65
C ASN A 199 -20.07 9.35 22.35
N THR A 200 -19.70 9.06 21.09
CA THR A 200 -19.28 7.72 20.65
C THR A 200 -18.03 7.76 19.79
N ILE A 201 -17.33 6.63 19.71
CA ILE A 201 -16.15 6.48 18.84
C ILE A 201 -16.46 6.78 17.36
N PRO A 202 -17.59 6.31 16.77
CA PRO A 202 -17.97 6.67 15.41
C PRO A 202 -18.12 8.19 15.15
N GLU A 203 -18.47 8.98 16.16
CA GLU A 203 -18.55 10.44 16.02
C GLU A 203 -17.17 11.06 15.85
N VAL A 204 -16.18 10.60 16.61
CA VAL A 204 -14.77 10.98 16.44
C VAL A 204 -14.27 10.58 15.04
N ALA A 205 -14.60 9.36 14.61
CA ALA A 205 -14.22 8.83 13.30
C ALA A 205 -14.79 9.67 12.14
N LYS A 206 -16.08 9.99 12.19
CA LYS A 206 -16.74 10.84 11.18
C LYS A 206 -16.10 12.23 11.07
N GLU A 207 -15.79 12.84 12.22
CA GLU A 207 -15.15 14.14 12.25
C GLU A 207 -13.72 14.08 11.69
N ARG A 208 -12.96 13.04 12.02
CA ARG A 208 -11.64 12.83 11.41
C ARG A 208 -11.71 12.76 9.88
N ILE A 209 -12.67 12.01 9.32
CA ILE A 209 -12.83 11.90 7.87
C ILE A 209 -13.10 13.27 7.26
N ARG A 210 -14.00 14.07 7.84
CA ARG A 210 -14.33 15.42 7.36
C ARG A 210 -13.11 16.34 7.37
N ARG A 211 -12.40 16.39 8.50
CA ARG A 211 -11.20 17.24 8.66
C ARG A 211 -10.06 16.80 7.75
N ALA A 212 -9.86 15.49 7.62
CA ALA A 212 -8.86 14.95 6.69
C ALA A 212 -9.15 15.33 5.24
N GLY A 213 -10.40 15.14 4.79
CA GLY A 213 -10.81 15.52 3.44
C GLY A 213 -10.65 17.01 3.15
N LYS A 214 -11.02 17.87 4.12
CA LYS A 214 -10.81 19.31 4.02
C LYS A 214 -9.33 19.67 3.91
N LYS A 215 -8.52 19.16 4.83
CA LYS A 215 -7.07 19.39 4.87
C LYS A 215 -6.38 18.97 3.57
N ILE A 216 -6.67 17.78 3.06
CA ILE A 216 -6.09 17.28 1.80
C ILE A 216 -6.41 18.22 0.63
N LYS A 217 -7.65 18.73 0.54
CA LYS A 217 -8.04 19.67 -0.50
C LYS A 217 -7.36 21.05 -0.35
N GLU A 218 -7.15 21.50 0.87
CA GLU A 218 -6.45 22.77 1.16
C GLU A 218 -4.94 22.69 0.86
N GLU A 219 -4.31 21.55 1.15
CA GLU A 219 -2.87 21.34 0.91
C GLU A 219 -2.52 21.15 -0.57
N SER A 220 -3.44 20.63 -1.37
CA SER A 220 -3.20 20.31 -2.79
C SER A 220 -4.37 20.72 -3.70
N PRO A 221 -4.76 21.99 -3.74
CA PRO A 221 -6.01 22.44 -4.41
C PRO A 221 -6.02 22.17 -5.91
N LEU A 222 -4.87 22.15 -6.57
CA LEU A 222 -4.79 21.93 -8.02
C LEU A 222 -5.05 20.46 -8.43
N THR A 223 -4.57 19.51 -7.61
CA THR A 223 -4.67 18.08 -7.92
C THR A 223 -5.90 17.41 -7.33
N THR A 224 -6.59 18.08 -6.40
CA THR A 224 -7.72 17.51 -5.64
C THR A 224 -9.09 18.07 -6.03
N GLN A 225 -9.19 18.80 -7.15
CA GLN A 225 -10.46 19.40 -7.61
C GLN A 225 -11.59 18.37 -7.75
N ASN A 226 -11.27 17.18 -8.27
CA ASN A 226 -12.20 16.07 -8.47
C ASN A 226 -12.10 14.99 -7.39
N LEU A 227 -11.35 15.25 -6.31
CA LEU A 227 -11.22 14.27 -5.23
C LEU A 227 -12.54 14.13 -4.48
N ASP A 228 -13.09 12.92 -4.47
CA ASP A 228 -14.24 12.59 -3.63
C ASP A 228 -13.78 12.41 -2.18
N THR A 229 -14.24 13.28 -1.30
CA THR A 229 -14.03 13.23 0.15
C THR A 229 -15.33 13.03 0.90
N GLY A 230 -16.43 12.81 0.16
CA GLY A 230 -17.74 12.50 0.73
C GLY A 230 -17.82 11.08 1.28
N PHE A 231 -18.75 10.88 2.20
CA PHE A 231 -19.11 9.56 2.69
C PHE A 231 -20.55 9.53 3.17
N ARG A 232 -21.13 8.34 3.15
CA ARG A 232 -22.48 8.08 3.69
C ARG A 232 -22.34 7.43 5.06
N VAL A 233 -23.29 7.69 5.93
CA VAL A 233 -23.35 7.08 7.27
C VAL A 233 -24.58 6.21 7.33
N PHE A 234 -24.37 4.95 7.65
CA PHE A 234 -25.43 3.99 7.88
C PHE A 234 -25.38 3.54 9.34
N ARG A 235 -26.52 3.19 9.87
CA ARG A 235 -26.65 2.51 11.16
C ARG A 235 -27.17 1.11 10.88
N LEU A 236 -26.53 0.11 11.45
CA LEU A 236 -27.05 -1.24 11.41
C LEU A 236 -28.33 -1.27 12.24
N ASP A 237 -29.42 -1.67 11.64
CA ASP A 237 -30.71 -1.86 12.27
C ASP A 237 -31.04 -3.35 12.27
N GLU A 238 -32.14 -3.70 12.92
CA GLU A 238 -32.67 -5.07 12.89
C GLU A 238 -33.12 -5.45 11.48
N SER A 239 -33.07 -6.75 11.18
CA SER A 239 -33.63 -7.29 9.93
C SER A 239 -35.09 -6.86 9.73
N ASN A 240 -35.46 -6.55 8.50
CA ASN A 240 -36.86 -6.30 8.10
C ASN A 240 -37.75 -7.55 8.25
N TYR A 241 -37.13 -8.71 8.38
CA TYR A 241 -37.79 -9.98 8.42
C TYR A 241 -37.86 -10.57 9.82
N LEU A 242 -38.87 -11.38 10.09
CA LEU A 242 -38.98 -12.16 11.31
C LEU A 242 -37.84 -13.18 11.36
N GLU A 243 -37.20 -13.32 12.54
CA GLU A 243 -36.14 -14.32 12.72
C GLU A 243 -36.70 -15.74 12.63
N VAL A 244 -36.10 -16.54 11.80
CA VAL A 244 -36.36 -17.97 11.69
C VAL A 244 -35.51 -18.67 12.76
N LYS A 245 -36.09 -18.94 13.94
CA LYS A 245 -35.40 -19.57 15.09
C LYS A 245 -35.44 -21.09 15.12
N LYS A 246 -35.98 -21.74 14.09
CA LYS A 246 -36.13 -23.21 14.04
C LYS A 246 -34.98 -23.84 13.28
N SER A 247 -34.54 -25.01 13.74
CA SER A 247 -33.61 -25.84 12.98
C SER A 247 -34.32 -26.43 11.74
N PRO A 248 -33.56 -26.80 10.67
CA PRO A 248 -34.17 -27.39 9.46
C PRO A 248 -35.05 -28.64 9.72
N LYS A 249 -34.86 -29.34 10.86
CA LYS A 249 -35.61 -30.52 11.26
C LYS A 249 -36.98 -30.18 11.86
N GLU A 250 -37.20 -28.95 12.22
CA GLU A 250 -38.43 -28.46 12.85
C GLU A 250 -39.38 -27.80 11.85
N TYR A 251 -39.04 -27.85 10.55
CA TYR A 251 -39.87 -27.37 9.46
C TYR A 251 -40.59 -28.53 8.79
N ASP A 252 -41.89 -28.36 8.56
CA ASP A 252 -42.69 -29.19 7.67
C ASP A 252 -43.17 -28.37 6.46
N GLN A 253 -43.74 -29.06 5.48
CA GLN A 253 -44.15 -28.45 4.22
C GLN A 253 -45.32 -27.47 4.40
N ASP A 254 -46.16 -27.67 5.43
CA ASP A 254 -47.30 -26.79 5.72
C ASP A 254 -46.85 -25.44 6.30
N MET A 255 -45.67 -25.41 6.91
CA MET A 255 -45.06 -24.19 7.45
C MET A 255 -44.51 -23.28 6.34
N LEU A 256 -44.31 -23.75 5.11
CA LEU A 256 -43.81 -22.92 4.02
C LEU A 256 -44.74 -21.73 3.72
N GLY A 257 -46.03 -21.89 3.94
CA GLY A 257 -47.01 -20.81 3.80
C GLY A 257 -46.83 -19.66 4.82
N LEU A 258 -46.23 -19.94 5.99
CA LEU A 258 -45.94 -18.93 7.02
C LEU A 258 -44.75 -18.03 6.65
N PHE A 259 -43.93 -18.42 5.66
CA PHE A 259 -42.80 -17.64 5.21
C PHE A 259 -43.13 -16.67 4.07
N VAL A 260 -44.34 -16.75 3.53
CA VAL A 260 -44.76 -15.84 2.45
C VAL A 260 -44.91 -14.41 3.00
N ASP A 261 -45.20 -14.28 4.29
CA ASP A 261 -45.41 -12.99 4.94
C ASP A 261 -44.54 -12.86 6.22
N ASN A 262 -43.23 -12.93 6.01
CA ASN A 262 -42.24 -12.88 7.12
C ASN A 262 -41.72 -11.47 7.42
N ILE A 263 -42.35 -10.44 6.84
CA ILE A 263 -41.99 -9.05 7.07
C ILE A 263 -42.48 -8.63 8.46
N LYS A 264 -41.62 -7.91 9.23
CA LYS A 264 -42.04 -7.32 10.50
C LYS A 264 -43.09 -6.24 10.26
N ALA A 265 -44.17 -6.25 11.05
CA ALA A 265 -45.34 -5.39 10.86
C ALA A 265 -45.08 -3.88 11.00
N ASP A 266 -43.95 -3.50 11.65
CA ASP A 266 -43.53 -2.14 11.87
C ASP A 266 -42.62 -1.57 10.74
N ARG A 267 -42.40 -2.34 9.68
CA ARG A 267 -41.51 -1.91 8.57
C ARG A 267 -42.27 -1.07 7.54
N THR A 268 -41.60 -0.03 7.08
CA THR A 268 -42.08 0.85 6.01
C THR A 268 -41.63 0.36 4.64
N ASP A 269 -42.34 0.73 3.58
CA ASP A 269 -41.95 0.44 2.19
C ASP A 269 -40.52 0.92 1.89
N LEU A 270 -40.10 2.07 2.48
CA LEU A 270 -38.76 2.61 2.33
C LEU A 270 -37.70 1.71 3.00
N ALA A 271 -38.00 1.16 4.18
CA ALA A 271 -37.11 0.23 4.87
C ALA A 271 -36.94 -1.07 4.07
N LEU A 272 -38.02 -1.57 3.45
CA LEU A 272 -37.98 -2.74 2.59
C LEU A 272 -37.18 -2.49 1.31
N LEU A 273 -37.35 -1.32 0.68
CA LEU A 273 -36.59 -0.94 -0.49
C LEU A 273 -35.09 -0.90 -0.21
N PHE A 274 -34.66 -0.25 0.88
CA PHE A 274 -33.26 -0.18 1.26
C PHE A 274 -32.68 -1.53 1.71
N GLY A 275 -33.49 -2.40 2.30
CA GLY A 275 -33.06 -3.75 2.69
C GLY A 275 -32.91 -4.73 1.52
N SER A 276 -33.44 -4.40 0.34
CA SER A 276 -33.35 -5.20 -0.88
C SER A 276 -32.26 -4.75 -1.85
N MET A 277 -31.63 -3.61 -1.61
CA MET A 277 -30.53 -3.03 -2.41
C MET A 277 -29.17 -3.45 -1.91
#